data_4ce2a7829b0dd19c39d50a3f58ddb8cd
#
_entry.id   4ce2a7829b0dd19c39d50a3f58ddb8cd
#
_cell.length_a   1.000
_cell.length_b   1.000
_cell.length_c   1.000
_cell.angle_alpha   90.00
_cell.angle_beta   90.00
_cell.angle_gamma   90.00
#
_symmetry.space_group_name_H-M   'P 1'
#
loop_
_entity.id
_entity.type
_entity.pdbx_description
1 polymer ?
#
loop_
_entity_poly.entity_id
_entity_poly.type
_entity_poly.pdbx_seq_one_letter_code
_entity_poly.pdbx_strand_id
1 'polypeptide(L)'
;LQLAWTNNVGANLYMTSPLIHKGKVIVASVDEDLKGAGHVYALNGKDGTILWSCPVRNSIKNSIAVDSDIVFAQDAQGFLYAIDTETGKLCWEKQLPVNGLPALIDGLVAGEGVVYAGTGKGLCAFEARTGKQLWKNEGWGQGEGTTSTLTLGNNLLVAGAQWNALYGNDAKTGEKLWAVSDNGLRNRGASPAMHGALLYLISDKSFFILEAATGKVIVRKPLPYNVDVTSTPLLTDKEIIFGSAQKGLIALDSETLEEKWTCPVGDALVYTCPYSRQPSATIETSAVWAGDIVYVAASDGTVYGINKEDGKVVWKHATGAPMFGSVALSGNALVVSDFGGNVYLFCK
;
A
#
# COMPACT_ATOMS: atom_id res chain seq x y z
N LEU A 1 -10.22 -20.00 -7.75
CA LEU A 1 -8.98 -20.20 -6.98
C LEU A 1 -9.17 -21.26 -5.91
N GLN A 2 -8.10 -22.02 -5.60
CA GLN A 2 -8.05 -22.97 -4.50
C GLN A 2 -6.96 -22.56 -3.52
N LEU A 3 -7.20 -22.77 -2.22
CA LEU A 3 -6.19 -22.53 -1.19
C LEU A 3 -5.09 -23.59 -1.34
N ALA A 4 -3.87 -23.13 -1.63
CA ALA A 4 -2.71 -24.03 -1.72
C ALA A 4 -2.10 -24.27 -0.33
N TRP A 5 -1.94 -23.20 0.45
CA TRP A 5 -1.46 -23.30 1.83
C TRP A 5 -1.86 -22.05 2.64
N THR A 6 -1.82 -22.21 3.95
CA THR A 6 -1.85 -21.13 4.94
C THR A 6 -0.79 -21.38 6.00
N ASN A 7 -0.18 -20.31 6.48
CA ASN A 7 0.75 -20.35 7.62
C ASN A 7 0.58 -19.09 8.48
N ASN A 8 0.69 -19.24 9.79
CA ASN A 8 0.68 -18.14 10.74
C ASN A 8 2.13 -17.81 11.15
N VAL A 9 2.51 -16.55 11.02
CA VAL A 9 3.88 -16.10 11.36
C VAL A 9 4.09 -15.86 12.86
N GLY A 10 3.04 -15.99 13.67
CA GLY A 10 3.10 -15.79 15.12
C GLY A 10 3.03 -14.32 15.56
N ALA A 11 2.73 -13.40 14.64
CA ALA A 11 2.67 -11.96 14.89
C ALA A 11 1.61 -11.30 14.01
N ASN A 12 1.05 -10.18 14.45
CA ASN A 12 0.03 -9.46 13.68
C ASN A 12 0.64 -8.85 12.40
N LEU A 13 -0.11 -8.97 11.30
CA LEU A 13 0.21 -8.31 10.02
C LEU A 13 -0.81 -7.18 9.81
N TYR A 14 -0.35 -5.95 9.99
CA TYR A 14 -1.18 -4.76 9.82
C TYR A 14 -0.95 -4.20 8.40
N MET A 15 -1.33 -3.18 7.95
CA MET A 15 -1.26 -2.51 6.63
C MET A 15 -0.09 -2.90 5.67
N THR A 16 0.75 -3.87 6.04
CA THR A 16 1.85 -4.35 5.20
C THR A 16 1.32 -5.30 4.14
N SER A 17 1.45 -4.93 2.89
CA SER A 17 1.09 -5.78 1.76
C SER A 17 2.13 -6.88 1.58
N PRO A 18 1.74 -8.15 1.40
CA PRO A 18 2.67 -9.21 1.06
C PRO A 18 3.34 -8.94 -0.28
N LEU A 19 4.58 -9.39 -0.45
CA LEU A 19 5.30 -9.38 -1.72
C LEU A 19 5.56 -10.81 -2.20
N ILE A 20 5.46 -11.03 -3.50
CA ILE A 20 5.88 -12.28 -4.15
C ILE A 20 7.18 -11.99 -4.90
N HIS A 21 8.27 -12.64 -4.49
CA HIS A 21 9.58 -12.45 -5.09
C HIS A 21 10.36 -13.77 -5.20
N LYS A 22 10.74 -14.16 -6.42
CA LYS A 22 11.57 -15.37 -6.68
C LYS A 22 11.10 -16.61 -5.93
N GLY A 23 9.79 -16.88 -5.98
CA GLY A 23 9.19 -18.05 -5.33
C GLY A 23 9.07 -17.96 -3.81
N LYS A 24 9.27 -16.78 -3.23
CA LYS A 24 9.06 -16.48 -1.81
C LYS A 24 7.90 -15.53 -1.63
N VAL A 25 7.22 -15.62 -0.50
CA VAL A 25 6.26 -14.64 0.00
C VAL A 25 6.92 -13.88 1.14
N ILE A 26 6.99 -12.56 1.05
CA ILE A 26 7.62 -11.71 2.07
C ILE A 26 6.53 -10.88 2.74
N VAL A 27 6.52 -10.87 4.07
CA VAL A 27 5.59 -10.09 4.91
C VAL A 27 6.34 -9.44 6.06
N ALA A 28 5.75 -8.44 6.69
CA ALA A 28 6.34 -7.81 7.86
C ALA A 28 5.29 -7.58 8.95
N SER A 29 5.71 -7.74 10.21
CA SER A 29 4.83 -7.70 11.37
C SER A 29 4.86 -6.37 12.11
N VAL A 30 3.80 -6.16 12.86
CA VAL A 30 3.71 -5.10 13.85
C VAL A 30 4.03 -5.65 15.24
N ASP A 31 4.05 -4.78 16.20
CA ASP A 31 4.28 -4.92 17.62
C ASP A 31 3.97 -6.32 18.19
N GLU A 32 5.01 -7.10 18.36
CA GLU A 32 4.93 -8.45 18.88
C GLU A 32 4.98 -8.40 20.41
N ASP A 33 4.04 -9.06 21.05
CA ASP A 33 3.95 -9.14 22.52
C ASP A 33 3.95 -7.76 23.23
N LEU A 34 3.48 -6.72 22.55
CA LEU A 34 3.45 -5.34 23.09
C LEU A 34 4.83 -4.80 23.49
N LYS A 35 5.91 -5.34 22.92
CA LYS A 35 7.29 -4.90 23.18
C LYS A 35 7.83 -3.91 22.15
N GLY A 36 7.04 -3.57 21.15
CA GLY A 36 7.43 -2.68 20.06
C GLY A 36 8.32 -3.35 18.99
N ALA A 37 8.72 -4.60 19.16
CA ALA A 37 9.51 -5.34 18.18
C ALA A 37 8.65 -5.80 16.99
N GLY A 38 9.28 -6.11 15.89
CA GLY A 38 8.67 -6.70 14.72
C GLY A 38 9.68 -7.53 13.94
N HIS A 39 9.22 -8.19 12.89
CA HIS A 39 10.05 -8.96 11.99
C HIS A 39 9.65 -8.77 10.54
N VAL A 40 10.61 -8.98 9.64
CA VAL A 40 10.36 -9.29 8.24
C VAL A 40 10.53 -10.79 8.06
N TYR A 41 9.55 -11.45 7.47
CA TYR A 41 9.53 -12.89 7.23
C TYR A 41 9.57 -13.18 5.74
N ALA A 42 10.26 -14.25 5.35
CA ALA A 42 10.05 -14.88 4.05
C ALA A 42 9.54 -16.31 4.23
N LEU A 43 8.48 -16.60 3.49
CA LEU A 43 7.87 -17.92 3.43
C LEU A 43 8.14 -18.53 2.06
N ASN A 44 8.28 -19.85 2.03
CA ASN A 44 8.37 -20.62 0.80
C ASN A 44 7.04 -20.53 0.03
N GLY A 45 7.06 -20.06 -1.20
CA GLY A 45 5.87 -19.93 -2.03
C GLY A 45 5.19 -21.27 -2.37
N LYS A 46 5.86 -22.43 -2.19
CA LYS A 46 5.29 -23.74 -2.51
C LYS A 46 4.45 -24.32 -1.37
N ASP A 47 4.90 -24.15 -0.13
CA ASP A 47 4.33 -24.82 1.04
C ASP A 47 4.08 -23.91 2.24
N GLY A 48 4.45 -22.64 2.16
CA GLY A 48 4.25 -21.66 3.21
C GLY A 48 5.21 -21.78 4.40
N THR A 49 6.20 -22.67 4.38
CA THR A 49 7.18 -22.77 5.47
C THR A 49 8.03 -21.51 5.59
N ILE A 50 8.30 -21.06 6.83
CA ILE A 50 9.15 -19.91 7.06
C ILE A 50 10.60 -20.28 6.70
N LEU A 51 11.16 -19.59 5.71
CA LEU A 51 12.54 -19.76 5.25
C LEU A 51 13.52 -18.99 6.14
N TRP A 52 13.14 -17.77 6.50
CA TRP A 52 13.91 -16.92 7.39
C TRP A 52 13.00 -15.84 8.03
N SER A 53 13.49 -15.28 9.14
CA SER A 53 12.95 -14.09 9.77
C SER A 53 14.09 -13.14 10.15
N CYS A 54 13.90 -11.85 9.91
CA CYS A 54 14.83 -10.80 10.26
C CYS A 54 14.18 -9.88 11.30
N PRO A 55 14.73 -9.78 12.52
CA PRO A 55 14.18 -8.89 13.55
C PRO A 55 14.40 -7.43 13.18
N VAL A 56 13.43 -6.60 13.50
CA VAL A 56 13.46 -5.14 13.40
C VAL A 56 13.15 -4.53 14.75
N ARG A 57 13.53 -3.26 14.97
CA ARG A 57 13.47 -2.62 16.30
C ARG A 57 12.06 -2.25 16.72
N ASN A 58 11.16 -2.01 15.75
CA ASN A 58 9.78 -1.60 16.01
C ASN A 58 8.84 -2.13 14.92
N SER A 59 7.55 -1.89 15.08
CA SER A 59 6.49 -2.28 14.16
C SER A 59 6.70 -1.75 12.75
N ILE A 60 6.51 -2.59 11.74
CA ILE A 60 6.42 -2.17 10.35
C ILE A 60 4.94 -2.01 10.01
N LYS A 61 4.51 -0.76 9.79
CA LYS A 61 3.10 -0.38 9.61
C LYS A 61 2.76 0.09 8.20
N ASN A 62 3.71 0.02 7.28
CA ASN A 62 3.52 0.44 5.89
C ASN A 62 4.10 -0.60 4.93
N SER A 63 4.00 -0.32 3.63
CA SER A 63 4.51 -1.19 2.59
C SER A 63 6.00 -1.49 2.76
N ILE A 64 6.36 -2.70 2.42
CA ILE A 64 7.72 -3.11 2.12
C ILE A 64 7.93 -3.06 0.61
N ALA A 65 9.16 -2.94 0.16
CA ALA A 65 9.50 -2.92 -1.26
C ALA A 65 10.67 -3.86 -1.55
N VAL A 66 10.75 -4.32 -2.78
CA VAL A 66 11.86 -5.16 -3.26
C VAL A 66 12.50 -4.50 -4.48
N ASP A 67 13.81 -4.43 -4.48
CA ASP A 67 14.60 -4.16 -5.68
C ASP A 67 15.73 -5.17 -5.80
N SER A 68 15.81 -5.84 -6.94
CA SER A 68 16.78 -6.93 -7.21
C SER A 68 16.70 -8.05 -6.14
N ASP A 69 17.68 -8.18 -5.27
CA ASP A 69 17.78 -9.20 -4.23
C ASP A 69 17.66 -8.62 -2.81
N ILE A 70 17.15 -7.39 -2.68
CA ILE A 70 17.05 -6.70 -1.40
C ILE A 70 15.59 -6.33 -1.14
N VAL A 71 15.08 -6.70 0.04
CA VAL A 71 13.82 -6.20 0.56
C VAL A 71 14.09 -5.04 1.52
N PHE A 72 13.30 -3.99 1.38
CA PHE A 72 13.35 -2.80 2.21
C PHE A 72 12.11 -2.71 3.09
N ALA A 73 12.33 -2.35 4.34
CA ALA A 73 11.27 -2.10 5.30
C ALA A 73 11.63 -0.90 6.18
N GLN A 74 10.62 -0.13 6.59
CA GLN A 74 10.80 0.98 7.51
C GLN A 74 9.91 0.77 8.72
N ASP A 75 10.49 0.87 9.92
CA ASP A 75 9.71 0.74 11.14
C ASP A 75 9.12 2.07 11.63
N ALA A 76 8.23 2.00 12.61
CA ALA A 76 7.54 3.16 13.15
C ALA A 76 8.45 4.16 13.90
N GLN A 77 9.70 3.81 14.16
CA GLN A 77 10.72 4.72 14.73
C GLN A 77 11.63 5.31 13.64
N GLY A 78 11.39 4.99 12.37
CA GLY A 78 12.13 5.52 11.23
C GLY A 78 13.43 4.79 10.93
N PHE A 79 13.63 3.58 11.43
CA PHE A 79 14.72 2.75 10.95
C PHE A 79 14.36 2.14 9.62
N LEU A 80 15.17 2.40 8.60
CA LEU A 80 15.11 1.79 7.28
C LEU A 80 16.08 0.63 7.23
N TYR A 81 15.58 -0.54 6.86
CA TYR A 81 16.32 -1.79 6.75
C TYR A 81 16.43 -2.23 5.31
N ALA A 82 17.60 -2.73 4.93
CA ALA A 82 17.82 -3.49 3.70
C ALA A 82 18.23 -4.91 4.05
N ILE A 83 17.45 -5.87 3.59
CA ILE A 83 17.57 -7.27 3.98
C ILE A 83 17.74 -8.10 2.70
N ASP A 84 18.74 -8.99 2.67
CA ASP A 84 18.95 -9.92 1.57
C ASP A 84 17.77 -10.90 1.46
N THR A 85 17.12 -10.95 0.31
CA THR A 85 15.89 -11.74 0.09
C THR A 85 16.14 -13.25 0.12
N GLU A 86 17.36 -13.71 -0.10
CA GLU A 86 17.70 -15.13 -0.09
C GLU A 86 17.98 -15.65 1.31
N THR A 87 18.71 -14.88 2.10
CA THR A 87 19.25 -15.33 3.38
C THR A 87 18.57 -14.72 4.60
N GLY A 88 17.79 -13.63 4.43
CA GLY A 88 17.23 -12.85 5.53
C GLY A 88 18.26 -12.04 6.32
N LYS A 89 19.50 -11.96 5.85
CA LYS A 89 20.56 -11.20 6.54
C LYS A 89 20.39 -9.71 6.29
N LEU A 90 20.56 -8.93 7.36
CA LEU A 90 20.61 -7.48 7.27
C LEU A 90 21.86 -7.06 6.48
N CYS A 91 21.65 -6.36 5.36
CA CYS A 91 22.71 -5.77 4.55
C CYS A 91 23.19 -4.46 5.17
N TRP A 92 22.24 -3.60 5.49
CA TRP A 92 22.46 -2.33 6.17
C TRP A 92 21.17 -1.82 6.83
N GLU A 93 21.32 -0.92 7.80
CA GLU A 93 20.25 -0.17 8.41
C GLU A 93 20.60 1.32 8.49
N LYS A 94 19.57 2.19 8.45
CA LYS A 94 19.70 3.63 8.62
C LYS A 94 18.58 4.16 9.51
N GLN A 95 18.93 4.96 10.50
CA GLN A 95 17.93 5.75 11.21
C GLN A 95 17.66 7.02 10.43
N LEU A 96 16.43 7.21 10.00
CA LEU A 96 15.97 8.43 9.35
C LEU A 96 15.59 9.46 10.44
N PRO A 97 15.80 10.75 10.18
CA PRO A 97 15.35 11.78 11.10
C PRO A 97 13.82 11.89 11.05
N VAL A 98 13.14 11.09 11.82
CA VAL A 98 11.69 11.15 11.94
C VAL A 98 11.32 12.35 12.80
N ASN A 99 10.52 13.25 12.24
CA ASN A 99 10.00 14.39 12.93
C ASN A 99 8.50 14.22 13.18
N GLY A 100 8.12 14.10 14.43
CA GLY A 100 6.72 14.05 14.80
C GLY A 100 6.35 12.78 15.55
N LEU A 101 5.08 12.43 15.47
CA LEU A 101 4.52 11.28 16.16
C LEU A 101 5.06 9.98 15.50
N PRO A 102 5.64 9.06 16.28
CA PRO A 102 6.11 7.77 15.77
C PRO A 102 5.03 6.89 15.12
N ALA A 103 3.78 7.33 15.22
CA ALA A 103 2.62 6.64 14.67
C ALA A 103 2.29 7.02 13.22
N LEU A 104 2.99 8.00 12.63
CA LEU A 104 2.77 8.34 11.24
C LEU A 104 3.44 7.30 10.35
N ILE A 105 2.66 6.76 9.46
CA ILE A 105 3.04 5.66 8.56
C ILE A 105 3.76 6.28 7.37
N ASP A 106 5.08 6.39 7.45
CA ASP A 106 5.87 6.86 6.33
C ASP A 106 6.05 5.73 5.30
N GLY A 107 5.70 6.02 4.05
CA GLY A 107 5.81 5.06 2.96
C GLY A 107 7.23 4.98 2.39
N LEU A 108 7.52 3.86 1.74
CA LEU A 108 8.74 3.66 0.97
C LEU A 108 8.43 3.05 -0.40
N VAL A 109 9.32 3.23 -1.35
CA VAL A 109 9.32 2.55 -2.64
C VAL A 109 10.77 2.29 -3.07
N ALA A 110 10.99 1.24 -3.84
CA ALA A 110 12.31 0.92 -4.38
C ALA A 110 12.22 0.59 -5.87
N GLY A 111 13.27 0.92 -6.60
CA GLY A 111 13.42 0.61 -8.02
C GLY A 111 14.71 1.18 -8.59
N GLU A 112 15.22 0.54 -9.63
CA GLU A 112 16.41 0.97 -10.38
C GLU A 112 17.66 1.18 -9.50
N GLY A 113 17.81 0.36 -8.45
CA GLY A 113 18.96 0.44 -7.55
C GLY A 113 18.85 1.52 -6.48
N VAL A 114 17.70 2.12 -6.30
CA VAL A 114 17.44 3.18 -5.31
C VAL A 114 16.26 2.83 -4.43
N VAL A 115 16.36 3.09 -3.14
CA VAL A 115 15.23 3.08 -2.20
C VAL A 115 14.93 4.51 -1.75
N TYR A 116 13.65 4.86 -1.80
CA TYR A 116 13.11 6.14 -1.39
C TYR A 116 12.26 5.94 -0.14
N ALA A 117 12.47 6.76 0.86
CA ALA A 117 11.76 6.64 2.14
C ALA A 117 11.33 8.02 2.67
N GLY A 118 10.15 8.05 3.27
CA GLY A 118 9.62 9.24 3.94
C GLY A 118 10.23 9.44 5.33
N THR A 119 10.37 10.69 5.74
CA THR A 119 10.96 11.09 7.03
C THR A 119 10.00 11.86 7.92
N GLY A 120 8.72 11.93 7.55
CA GLY A 120 7.74 12.77 8.24
C GLY A 120 7.80 14.26 7.87
N LYS A 121 8.89 14.75 7.33
CA LYS A 121 9.03 16.15 6.84
C LYS A 121 9.57 16.25 5.42
N GLY A 122 9.96 15.16 4.83
CA GLY A 122 10.55 15.10 3.52
C GLY A 122 10.82 13.68 3.09
N LEU A 123 11.74 13.56 2.15
CA LEU A 123 12.14 12.30 1.54
C LEU A 123 13.65 12.15 1.61
N CYS A 124 14.08 10.89 1.65
CA CYS A 124 15.47 10.50 1.44
C CYS A 124 15.55 9.45 0.34
N ALA A 125 16.65 9.44 -0.41
CA ALA A 125 17.01 8.37 -1.31
C ALA A 125 18.36 7.76 -0.95
N PHE A 126 18.45 6.45 -1.05
CA PHE A 126 19.65 5.69 -0.77
C PHE A 126 19.95 4.72 -1.89
N GLU A 127 21.22 4.52 -2.18
CA GLU A 127 21.66 3.43 -3.03
C GLU A 127 21.26 2.09 -2.39
N ALA A 128 20.50 1.28 -3.11
CA ALA A 128 19.88 0.07 -2.60
C ALA A 128 20.88 -0.92 -1.97
N ARG A 129 22.04 -1.11 -2.60
CA ARG A 129 23.05 -2.10 -2.14
C ARG A 129 23.87 -1.66 -0.95
N THR A 130 24.22 -0.37 -0.88
CA THR A 130 25.21 0.13 0.09
C THR A 130 24.60 0.94 1.22
N GLY A 131 23.36 1.42 1.04
CA GLY A 131 22.75 2.39 1.95
C GLY A 131 23.42 3.77 1.92
N LYS A 132 24.22 4.07 0.87
CA LYS A 132 24.78 5.41 0.68
C LYS A 132 23.66 6.38 0.37
N GLN A 133 23.55 7.46 1.16
CA GLN A 133 22.56 8.50 0.90
C GLN A 133 22.90 9.22 -0.40
N LEU A 134 21.94 9.26 -1.31
CA LEU A 134 22.06 9.96 -2.58
C LEU A 134 21.62 11.41 -2.45
N TRP A 135 20.45 11.62 -1.84
CA TRP A 135 19.91 12.93 -1.55
C TRP A 135 18.93 12.90 -0.37
N LYS A 136 18.63 14.07 0.16
CA LYS A 136 17.62 14.33 1.19
C LYS A 136 16.88 15.61 0.86
N ASN A 137 15.56 15.56 0.94
CA ASN A 137 14.68 16.72 0.76
C ASN A 137 13.88 16.95 2.05
N GLU A 138 13.99 18.14 2.64
CA GLU A 138 13.26 18.56 3.85
C GLU A 138 12.25 19.69 3.56
N GLY A 139 12.06 20.04 2.29
CA GLY A 139 11.34 21.22 1.86
C GLY A 139 9.81 21.09 1.79
N TRP A 140 9.18 20.25 2.61
CA TRP A 140 7.73 19.98 2.54
C TRP A 140 6.93 20.83 3.51
N GLY A 141 7.20 21.79 4.01
CA GLY A 141 6.38 22.60 4.91
C GLY A 141 6.37 22.09 6.36
N GLN A 142 5.58 22.74 7.19
CA GLN A 142 5.64 22.53 8.64
C GLN A 142 4.78 21.36 9.09
N GLY A 143 5.39 20.36 9.73
CA GLY A 143 4.70 19.41 10.60
C GLY A 143 3.86 18.32 9.92
N GLU A 144 4.01 18.15 8.61
CA GLU A 144 3.25 17.14 7.85
C GLU A 144 4.15 15.99 7.45
N GLY A 145 3.81 14.79 7.91
CA GLY A 145 4.49 13.56 7.53
C GLY A 145 3.94 12.96 6.24
N THR A 146 4.73 12.15 5.59
CA THR A 146 4.22 11.25 4.55
C THR A 146 3.29 10.23 5.19
N THR A 147 2.09 10.08 4.66
CA THR A 147 1.08 9.17 5.20
C THR A 147 0.70 8.06 4.24
N SER A 148 1.25 8.08 3.03
CA SER A 148 0.98 7.10 1.99
C SER A 148 2.25 6.44 1.48
N THR A 149 2.10 5.28 0.87
CA THR A 149 3.17 4.69 0.06
C THR A 149 3.53 5.66 -1.06
N LEU A 150 4.81 5.79 -1.32
CA LEU A 150 5.32 6.65 -2.38
C LEU A 150 4.97 6.04 -3.74
N THR A 151 4.69 6.90 -4.72
CA THR A 151 4.50 6.49 -6.12
C THR A 151 5.71 6.92 -6.94
N LEU A 152 6.37 5.95 -7.56
CA LEU A 152 7.55 6.16 -8.41
C LEU A 152 7.22 5.82 -9.86
N GLY A 153 7.55 6.71 -10.79
CA GLY A 153 7.44 6.47 -12.22
C GLY A 153 7.90 7.68 -13.02
N ASN A 154 8.41 7.48 -14.23
CA ASN A 154 8.85 8.55 -15.13
C ASN A 154 9.81 9.57 -14.50
N ASN A 155 10.74 9.13 -13.67
CA ASN A 155 11.64 9.98 -12.86
C ASN A 155 10.90 10.92 -11.88
N LEU A 156 9.64 10.67 -11.61
CA LEU A 156 8.82 11.41 -10.66
C LEU A 156 8.57 10.56 -9.43
N LEU A 157 8.80 11.15 -8.25
CA LEU A 157 8.47 10.57 -6.96
C LEU A 157 7.33 11.39 -6.33
N VAL A 158 6.15 10.80 -6.26
CA VAL A 158 4.97 11.45 -5.67
C VAL A 158 4.77 10.98 -4.25
N ALA A 159 4.53 11.92 -3.37
CA ALA A 159 4.28 11.64 -1.96
C ALA A 159 3.15 12.53 -1.43
N GLY A 160 2.33 11.95 -0.55
CA GLY A 160 1.27 12.67 0.12
C GLY A 160 1.66 13.12 1.51
N ALA A 161 1.23 14.31 1.89
CA ALA A 161 1.27 14.80 3.26
C ALA A 161 -0.12 14.78 3.90
N GLN A 162 -0.15 14.67 5.21
CA GLN A 162 -1.36 14.37 5.98
C GLN A 162 -2.52 15.36 5.78
N TRP A 163 -2.23 16.61 5.52
CA TRP A 163 -3.23 17.67 5.48
C TRP A 163 -3.17 18.45 4.17
N ASN A 164 -3.98 18.03 3.21
CA ASN A 164 -4.25 18.77 1.97
C ASN A 164 -3.03 19.07 1.08
N ALA A 165 -2.04 18.18 1.03
CA ALA A 165 -0.91 18.36 0.14
C ALA A 165 -0.49 17.06 -0.53
N LEU A 166 -0.15 17.18 -1.81
CA LEU A 166 0.52 16.16 -2.60
C LEU A 166 1.74 16.82 -3.23
N TYR A 167 2.88 16.14 -3.19
CA TYR A 167 4.15 16.67 -3.68
C TYR A 167 4.71 15.78 -4.78
N GLY A 168 5.12 16.40 -5.89
CA GLY A 168 5.93 15.76 -6.91
C GLY A 168 7.38 16.20 -6.77
N ASN A 169 8.29 15.22 -6.77
CA ASN A 169 9.71 15.46 -6.61
C ASN A 169 10.47 14.76 -7.75
N ASP A 170 11.55 15.35 -8.21
CA ASP A 170 12.49 14.66 -9.11
C ASP A 170 13.12 13.48 -8.37
N ALA A 171 13.00 12.27 -8.90
CA ALA A 171 13.47 11.07 -8.23
C ALA A 171 15.00 11.00 -8.13
N LYS A 172 15.73 11.63 -9.07
CA LYS A 172 17.21 11.62 -9.09
C LYS A 172 17.83 12.63 -8.16
N THR A 173 17.19 13.81 -8.01
CA THR A 173 17.76 14.93 -7.26
C THR A 173 17.07 15.19 -5.94
N GLY A 174 15.82 14.70 -5.76
CA GLY A 174 14.97 15.02 -4.63
C GLY A 174 14.38 16.43 -4.68
N GLU A 175 14.58 17.18 -5.74
CA GLU A 175 14.04 18.54 -5.89
C GLU A 175 12.51 18.49 -5.96
N LYS A 176 11.86 19.36 -5.18
CA LYS A 176 10.41 19.52 -5.24
C LYS A 176 10.02 20.24 -6.53
N LEU A 177 9.38 19.54 -7.44
CA LEU A 177 8.92 20.07 -8.73
C LEU A 177 7.60 20.83 -8.59
N TRP A 178 6.68 20.30 -7.81
CA TRP A 178 5.37 20.89 -7.58
C TRP A 178 4.77 20.46 -6.25
N ALA A 179 3.80 21.23 -5.79
CA ALA A 179 2.96 20.91 -4.66
C ALA A 179 1.51 21.29 -4.99
N VAL A 180 0.58 20.42 -4.60
CA VAL A 180 -0.86 20.66 -4.75
C VAL A 180 -1.48 20.63 -3.37
N SER A 181 -2.16 21.74 -3.03
CA SER A 181 -3.02 21.83 -1.87
C SER A 181 -4.41 22.18 -2.35
N ASP A 182 -5.37 21.28 -2.14
CA ASP A 182 -6.77 21.47 -2.50
C ASP A 182 -7.65 20.99 -1.36
N ASN A 183 -8.76 21.69 -1.10
CA ASN A 183 -9.78 21.27 -0.15
C ASN A 183 -10.34 19.90 -0.56
N GLY A 184 -10.14 18.89 0.28
CA GLY A 184 -10.56 17.52 0.01
C GLY A 184 -9.45 16.61 -0.53
N LEU A 185 -8.27 17.14 -0.84
CA LEU A 185 -7.08 16.34 -1.14
C LEU A 185 -6.37 16.00 0.18
N ARG A 186 -7.02 15.16 0.97
CA ARG A 186 -6.46 14.61 2.20
C ARG A 186 -5.77 13.29 1.87
N ASN A 187 -4.47 13.28 1.82
CA ASN A 187 -3.77 12.04 1.54
C ASN A 187 -3.46 11.29 2.84
N ARG A 188 -4.42 10.53 3.33
CA ARG A 188 -4.33 9.80 4.59
C ARG A 188 -3.69 8.42 4.50
N GLY A 189 -3.56 7.87 3.33
CA GLY A 189 -3.05 6.52 3.19
C GLY A 189 -3.11 5.97 1.77
N ALA A 190 -4.05 6.43 0.95
CA ALA A 190 -4.13 6.03 -0.45
C ALA A 190 -2.94 6.59 -1.23
N SER A 191 -2.22 5.74 -1.93
CA SER A 191 -1.17 6.18 -2.85
C SER A 191 -1.80 6.56 -4.19
N PRO A 192 -1.30 7.59 -4.87
CA PRO A 192 -1.69 7.84 -6.25
C PRO A 192 -1.29 6.67 -7.15
N ALA A 193 -2.18 6.25 -8.05
CA ALA A 193 -1.81 5.37 -9.15
C ALA A 193 -1.30 6.22 -10.32
N MET A 194 -0.14 5.88 -10.87
CA MET A 194 0.42 6.55 -12.04
C MET A 194 0.17 5.71 -13.29
N HIS A 195 -0.44 6.32 -14.31
CA HIS A 195 -0.59 5.70 -15.62
C HIS A 195 -0.29 6.73 -16.72
N GLY A 196 0.77 6.47 -17.50
CA GLY A 196 1.26 7.42 -18.49
C GLY A 196 1.63 8.76 -17.85
N ALA A 197 1.00 9.84 -18.31
CA ALA A 197 1.22 11.19 -17.80
C ALA A 197 0.24 11.62 -16.70
N LEU A 198 -0.58 10.70 -16.19
CA LEU A 198 -1.66 11.00 -15.25
C LEU A 198 -1.46 10.30 -13.91
N LEU A 199 -1.93 10.97 -12.86
CA LEU A 199 -2.08 10.43 -11.49
C LEU A 199 -3.57 10.30 -11.17
N TYR A 200 -3.94 9.17 -10.60
CA TYR A 200 -5.31 8.86 -10.18
C TYR A 200 -5.33 8.69 -8.66
N LEU A 201 -6.22 9.39 -8.00
CA LEU A 201 -6.24 9.45 -6.54
C LEU A 201 -7.67 9.50 -6.01
N ILE A 202 -7.90 8.82 -4.89
CA ILE A 202 -9.11 8.98 -4.07
C ILE A 202 -8.75 9.72 -2.79
N SER A 203 -9.63 10.57 -2.32
CA SER A 203 -9.44 11.31 -1.08
C SER A 203 -10.75 11.87 -0.56
N ASP A 204 -11.03 11.75 0.73
CA ASP A 204 -12.23 12.22 1.41
C ASP A 204 -13.52 11.71 0.74
N LYS A 205 -14.16 12.54 -0.05
CA LYS A 205 -15.37 12.25 -0.86
C LYS A 205 -15.17 12.60 -2.32
N SER A 206 -13.99 12.40 -2.84
CA SER A 206 -13.67 12.81 -4.21
C SER A 206 -12.69 11.83 -4.86
N PHE A 207 -12.85 11.70 -6.16
CA PHE A 207 -11.90 11.11 -7.06
C PHE A 207 -11.21 12.21 -7.86
N PHE A 208 -9.90 12.09 -8.05
CA PHE A 208 -9.07 13.08 -8.73
C PHE A 208 -8.27 12.46 -9.86
N ILE A 209 -8.09 13.24 -10.93
CA ILE A 209 -7.06 13.00 -11.96
C ILE A 209 -6.18 14.24 -12.03
N LEU A 210 -4.87 14.04 -11.93
CA LEU A 210 -3.87 15.11 -12.01
C LEU A 210 -2.91 14.82 -13.16
N GLU A 211 -2.37 15.88 -13.75
CA GLU A 211 -1.21 15.80 -14.62
C GLU A 211 0.05 15.51 -13.79
N ALA A 212 0.74 14.42 -14.08
CA ALA A 212 1.88 13.98 -13.26
C ALA A 212 3.05 14.98 -13.27
N ALA A 213 3.30 15.62 -14.41
CA ALA A 213 4.43 16.54 -14.57
C ALA A 213 4.30 17.85 -13.77
N THR A 214 3.09 18.32 -13.54
CA THR A 214 2.80 19.64 -12.95
C THR A 214 2.00 19.60 -11.66
N GLY A 215 1.38 18.46 -11.34
CA GLY A 215 0.41 18.34 -10.27
C GLY A 215 -0.93 19.02 -10.53
N LYS A 216 -1.15 19.56 -11.74
CA LYS A 216 -2.41 20.24 -12.09
C LYS A 216 -3.59 19.28 -11.97
N VAL A 217 -4.59 19.66 -11.19
CA VAL A 217 -5.85 18.91 -11.10
C VAL A 217 -6.63 19.10 -12.42
N ILE A 218 -6.80 17.99 -13.16
CA ILE A 218 -7.56 17.95 -14.42
C ILE A 218 -9.02 17.63 -14.12
N VAL A 219 -9.26 16.67 -13.22
CA VAL A 219 -10.58 16.23 -12.80
C VAL A 219 -10.67 16.19 -11.29
N ARG A 220 -11.79 16.70 -10.78
CA ARG A 220 -12.26 16.47 -9.42
C ARG A 220 -13.72 16.05 -9.50
N LYS A 221 -13.97 14.76 -9.23
CA LYS A 221 -15.33 14.20 -9.21
C LYS A 221 -15.78 14.02 -7.77
N PRO A 222 -16.81 14.75 -7.29
CA PRO A 222 -17.41 14.48 -6.00
C PRO A 222 -18.08 13.10 -5.99
N LEU A 223 -17.95 12.39 -4.86
CA LEU A 223 -18.58 11.08 -4.62
C LEU A 223 -19.61 11.22 -3.50
N PRO A 224 -20.75 10.52 -3.56
CA PRO A 224 -21.79 10.61 -2.53
C PRO A 224 -21.45 9.82 -1.26
N TYR A 225 -20.27 9.22 -1.17
CA TYR A 225 -19.78 8.40 -0.07
C TYR A 225 -18.32 8.73 0.26
N ASN A 226 -17.86 8.28 1.42
CA ASN A 226 -16.49 8.46 1.86
C ASN A 226 -15.58 7.39 1.24
N VAL A 227 -14.45 7.84 0.68
CA VAL A 227 -13.35 7.02 0.12
C VAL A 227 -12.02 7.29 0.83
N ASP A 228 -12.06 7.77 2.07
CA ASP A 228 -10.87 8.04 2.88
C ASP A 228 -10.31 6.74 3.48
N VAL A 229 -9.82 5.89 2.63
CA VAL A 229 -9.21 4.58 2.88
C VAL A 229 -7.80 4.51 2.29
N THR A 230 -7.07 3.44 2.54
CA THR A 230 -5.70 3.24 2.04
C THR A 230 -5.65 2.62 0.63
N SER A 231 -6.80 2.28 0.05
CA SER A 231 -6.90 1.70 -1.28
C SER A 231 -6.36 2.61 -2.38
N THR A 232 -5.37 2.14 -3.13
CA THR A 232 -4.88 2.80 -4.34
C THR A 232 -5.78 2.43 -5.52
N PRO A 233 -6.17 3.38 -6.39
CA PRO A 233 -6.95 3.06 -7.58
C PRO A 233 -6.25 2.07 -8.50
N LEU A 234 -6.96 1.02 -8.89
CA LEU A 234 -6.55 0.06 -9.91
C LEU A 234 -7.10 0.53 -11.25
N LEU A 235 -6.23 0.59 -12.25
CA LEU A 235 -6.59 0.95 -13.62
C LEU A 235 -6.63 -0.30 -14.49
N THR A 236 -7.75 -0.51 -15.15
CA THR A 236 -7.90 -1.53 -16.20
C THR A 236 -8.09 -0.84 -17.55
N ASP A 237 -8.39 -1.58 -18.61
CA ASP A 237 -8.63 -1.01 -19.94
C ASP A 237 -9.87 -0.09 -19.96
N LYS A 238 -10.88 -0.38 -19.12
CA LYS A 238 -12.19 0.30 -19.14
C LYS A 238 -12.69 0.78 -17.78
N GLU A 239 -12.04 0.37 -16.70
CA GLU A 239 -12.47 0.67 -15.35
C GLU A 239 -11.38 1.31 -14.51
N ILE A 240 -11.79 2.18 -13.59
CA ILE A 240 -11.01 2.66 -12.46
C ILE A 240 -11.66 2.10 -11.20
N ILE A 241 -10.94 1.21 -10.49
CA ILE A 241 -11.50 0.42 -9.39
C ILE A 241 -10.80 0.77 -8.08
N PHE A 242 -11.55 1.04 -7.03
CA PHE A 242 -11.00 1.39 -5.72
C PHE A 242 -11.92 0.97 -4.57
N GLY A 243 -11.32 0.78 -3.41
CA GLY A 243 -12.04 0.53 -2.17
C GLY A 243 -12.69 1.80 -1.61
N SER A 244 -13.65 1.62 -0.74
CA SER A 244 -14.32 2.71 -0.04
C SER A 244 -14.49 2.40 1.45
N ALA A 245 -14.77 3.45 2.23
CA ALA A 245 -15.01 3.32 3.66
C ALA A 245 -16.39 2.71 3.97
N GLN A 246 -17.34 2.74 3.04
CA GLN A 246 -18.75 2.43 3.35
C GLN A 246 -19.48 1.58 2.31
N LYS A 247 -18.97 1.49 1.09
CA LYS A 247 -19.69 0.92 -0.05
C LYS A 247 -19.05 -0.34 -0.64
N GLY A 248 -17.94 -0.81 -0.07
CA GLY A 248 -17.17 -1.90 -0.64
C GLY A 248 -16.29 -1.46 -1.79
N LEU A 249 -16.21 -2.26 -2.84
CA LEU A 249 -15.43 -1.98 -4.04
C LEU A 249 -16.27 -1.25 -5.08
N ILE A 250 -15.70 -0.22 -5.68
CA ILE A 250 -16.38 0.65 -6.63
C ILE A 250 -15.60 0.65 -7.94
N ALA A 251 -16.30 0.61 -9.06
CA ALA A 251 -15.73 0.83 -10.38
C ALA A 251 -16.38 2.02 -11.05
N LEU A 252 -15.56 2.92 -11.54
CA LEU A 252 -15.95 3.96 -12.48
C LEU A 252 -15.56 3.51 -13.89
N ASP A 253 -16.34 3.91 -14.86
CA ASP A 253 -15.96 3.85 -16.27
C ASP A 253 -14.79 4.80 -16.51
N SER A 254 -13.74 4.33 -17.18
CA SER A 254 -12.48 5.10 -17.32
C SER A 254 -12.59 6.32 -18.23
N GLU A 255 -13.59 6.36 -19.14
CA GLU A 255 -13.81 7.46 -20.09
C GLU A 255 -14.81 8.48 -19.55
N THR A 256 -15.96 7.99 -19.06
CA THR A 256 -17.05 8.85 -18.59
C THR A 256 -16.94 9.24 -17.12
N LEU A 257 -16.17 8.47 -16.35
CA LEU A 257 -16.02 8.53 -14.90
C LEU A 257 -17.34 8.28 -14.14
N GLU A 258 -18.40 7.80 -14.82
CA GLU A 258 -19.62 7.40 -14.16
C GLU A 258 -19.46 6.07 -13.42
N GLU A 259 -20.21 5.92 -12.32
CA GLU A 259 -20.20 4.66 -11.57
C GLU A 259 -20.79 3.55 -12.44
N LYS A 260 -19.97 2.54 -12.70
CA LYS A 260 -20.33 1.40 -13.54
C LYS A 260 -20.97 0.29 -12.70
N TRP A 261 -20.36 0.01 -11.57
CA TRP A 261 -20.86 -0.93 -10.57
C TRP A 261 -20.27 -0.68 -9.18
N THR A 262 -20.97 -1.16 -8.18
CA THR A 262 -20.53 -1.24 -6.79
C THR A 262 -20.70 -2.67 -6.30
N CYS A 263 -19.65 -3.25 -5.72
CA CYS A 263 -19.69 -4.56 -5.08
C CYS A 263 -19.68 -4.38 -3.56
N PRO A 264 -20.81 -4.56 -2.87
CA PRO A 264 -20.86 -4.50 -1.43
C PRO A 264 -20.13 -5.70 -0.82
N VAL A 265 -19.45 -5.49 0.32
CA VAL A 265 -18.84 -6.51 1.16
C VAL A 265 -19.55 -6.57 2.50
N GLY A 266 -19.16 -7.50 3.38
CA GLY A 266 -19.68 -7.58 4.73
C GLY A 266 -19.28 -6.38 5.61
N ASP A 267 -19.87 -6.32 6.79
CA ASP A 267 -19.50 -5.31 7.79
C ASP A 267 -18.07 -5.51 8.27
N ALA A 268 -17.33 -4.41 8.37
CA ALA A 268 -15.96 -4.43 8.86
C ALA A 268 -15.88 -4.98 10.30
N LEU A 269 -14.97 -5.90 10.52
CA LEU A 269 -14.70 -6.47 11.85
C LEU A 269 -14.00 -5.45 12.76
N VAL A 270 -13.23 -4.55 12.16
CA VAL A 270 -12.53 -3.44 12.84
C VAL A 270 -12.64 -2.19 11.98
N TYR A 271 -12.92 -1.06 12.60
CA TYR A 271 -13.03 0.24 11.94
C TYR A 271 -11.70 0.98 12.02
N THR A 272 -10.99 1.05 10.93
CA THR A 272 -9.73 1.79 10.79
C THR A 272 -9.94 3.20 10.26
N CYS A 273 -10.99 3.39 9.46
CA CYS A 273 -11.36 4.71 8.96
C CYS A 273 -12.14 5.49 10.06
N PRO A 274 -11.64 6.65 10.50
CA PRO A 274 -12.24 7.40 11.62
C PRO A 274 -13.64 7.95 11.30
N TYR A 275 -14.05 7.96 10.06
CA TYR A 275 -15.36 8.47 9.61
C TYR A 275 -16.36 7.36 9.27
N SER A 276 -15.93 6.11 9.26
CA SER A 276 -16.86 4.98 9.07
C SER A 276 -17.46 4.58 10.42
N ARG A 277 -18.77 4.37 10.39
CA ARG A 277 -19.55 3.87 11.54
C ARG A 277 -20.36 2.67 11.08
N GLN A 278 -20.64 1.76 11.97
CA GLN A 278 -21.46 0.57 11.70
C GLN A 278 -22.86 0.91 11.18
N PRO A 279 -23.40 0.15 10.21
CA PRO A 279 -22.68 -0.87 9.43
C PRO A 279 -21.78 -0.21 8.37
N SER A 280 -20.64 -0.82 8.05
CA SER A 280 -19.68 -0.24 7.12
C SER A 280 -18.96 -1.30 6.28
N ALA A 281 -19.26 -1.34 4.99
CA ALA A 281 -18.61 -2.22 4.02
C ALA A 281 -17.26 -1.60 3.61
N THR A 282 -16.22 -1.81 4.44
CA THR A 282 -14.91 -1.14 4.28
C THR A 282 -13.92 -2.01 3.52
N ILE A 283 -13.28 -1.41 2.51
CA ILE A 283 -12.13 -1.96 1.81
C ILE A 283 -10.97 -0.96 1.90
N GLU A 284 -9.99 -1.30 2.73
CA GLU A 284 -8.73 -0.55 2.86
C GLU A 284 -7.69 -0.97 1.81
N THR A 285 -7.78 -2.20 1.34
CA THR A 285 -6.77 -2.81 0.48
C THR A 285 -6.88 -2.32 -0.96
N SER A 286 -5.74 -2.31 -1.66
CA SER A 286 -5.73 -2.09 -3.10
C SER A 286 -6.03 -3.40 -3.83
N ALA A 287 -6.85 -3.31 -4.86
CA ALA A 287 -7.22 -4.45 -5.68
C ALA A 287 -6.14 -4.78 -6.72
N VAL A 288 -6.13 -6.02 -7.18
CA VAL A 288 -5.36 -6.48 -8.35
C VAL A 288 -6.28 -7.20 -9.32
N TRP A 289 -5.90 -7.38 -10.57
CA TRP A 289 -6.71 -8.09 -11.56
C TRP A 289 -5.91 -9.07 -12.41
N ALA A 290 -6.59 -10.14 -12.84
CA ALA A 290 -6.08 -11.10 -13.80
C ALA A 290 -7.21 -11.63 -14.68
N GLY A 291 -7.09 -11.43 -15.99
CA GLY A 291 -8.16 -11.73 -16.93
C GLY A 291 -9.40 -10.89 -16.62
N ASP A 292 -10.53 -11.53 -16.37
CA ASP A 292 -11.79 -10.84 -16.12
C ASP A 292 -12.13 -10.72 -14.61
N ILE A 293 -11.19 -11.06 -13.73
CA ILE A 293 -11.45 -11.10 -12.29
C ILE A 293 -10.56 -10.08 -11.57
N VAL A 294 -11.19 -9.27 -10.75
CA VAL A 294 -10.57 -8.38 -9.78
C VAL A 294 -10.53 -9.08 -8.43
N TYR A 295 -9.37 -9.10 -7.78
CA TYR A 295 -9.19 -9.67 -6.45
C TYR A 295 -8.93 -8.56 -5.44
N VAL A 296 -9.60 -8.64 -4.30
CA VAL A 296 -9.49 -7.67 -3.21
C VAL A 296 -9.73 -8.35 -1.87
N ALA A 297 -9.09 -7.87 -0.85
CA ALA A 297 -9.31 -8.30 0.53
C ALA A 297 -10.08 -7.20 1.29
N ALA A 298 -10.97 -7.58 2.19
CA ALA A 298 -11.85 -6.65 2.87
C ALA A 298 -11.70 -6.69 4.38
N SER A 299 -12.11 -5.61 5.04
CA SER A 299 -12.08 -5.49 6.50
C SER A 299 -13.11 -6.40 7.21
N ASP A 300 -13.99 -7.07 6.45
CA ASP A 300 -14.92 -8.11 6.94
C ASP A 300 -14.27 -9.50 7.10
N GLY A 301 -12.96 -9.60 6.79
CA GLY A 301 -12.23 -10.87 6.86
C GLY A 301 -12.46 -11.79 5.66
N THR A 302 -12.85 -11.27 4.51
CA THR A 302 -13.09 -12.03 3.29
C THR A 302 -12.25 -11.53 2.12
N VAL A 303 -11.67 -12.47 1.37
CA VAL A 303 -11.06 -12.21 0.07
C VAL A 303 -12.12 -12.44 -1.00
N TYR A 304 -12.25 -11.50 -1.92
CA TYR A 304 -13.23 -11.54 -2.99
C TYR A 304 -12.55 -11.64 -4.36
N GLY A 305 -13.12 -12.46 -5.24
CA GLY A 305 -12.90 -12.42 -6.69
C GLY A 305 -14.17 -11.92 -7.36
N ILE A 306 -14.06 -10.82 -8.06
CA ILE A 306 -15.20 -10.04 -8.60
C ILE A 306 -15.02 -9.94 -10.10
N ASN A 307 -16.08 -10.21 -10.87
CA ASN A 307 -16.06 -9.98 -12.31
C ASN A 307 -15.91 -8.48 -12.57
N LYS A 308 -14.91 -8.09 -13.36
CA LYS A 308 -14.56 -6.68 -13.59
C LYS A 308 -15.61 -5.91 -14.41
N GLU A 309 -16.43 -6.61 -15.21
CA GLU A 309 -17.41 -5.95 -16.09
C GLU A 309 -18.70 -5.58 -15.36
N ASP A 310 -19.19 -6.47 -14.46
CA ASP A 310 -20.50 -6.32 -13.83
C ASP A 310 -20.47 -6.26 -12.29
N GLY A 311 -19.29 -6.35 -11.68
CA GLY A 311 -19.12 -6.26 -10.24
C GLY A 311 -19.65 -7.44 -9.44
N LYS A 312 -20.03 -8.57 -10.10
CA LYS A 312 -20.55 -9.74 -9.40
C LYS A 312 -19.44 -10.56 -8.75
N VAL A 313 -19.67 -10.97 -7.52
CA VAL A 313 -18.76 -11.89 -6.82
C VAL A 313 -18.83 -13.27 -7.48
N VAL A 314 -17.71 -13.72 -8.02
CA VAL A 314 -17.55 -15.03 -8.66
C VAL A 314 -16.77 -16.03 -7.80
N TRP A 315 -16.05 -15.52 -6.82
CA TRP A 315 -15.28 -16.32 -5.86
C TRP A 315 -15.10 -15.54 -4.55
N LYS A 316 -15.07 -16.23 -3.42
CA LYS A 316 -14.73 -15.65 -2.13
C LYS A 316 -14.13 -16.69 -1.18
N HIS A 317 -13.31 -16.21 -0.25
CA HIS A 317 -12.75 -17.03 0.84
C HIS A 317 -12.74 -16.21 2.13
N ALA A 318 -13.41 -16.73 3.17
CA ALA A 318 -13.42 -16.09 4.48
C ALA A 318 -12.22 -16.56 5.32
N THR A 319 -11.45 -15.63 5.84
CA THR A 319 -10.31 -15.89 6.74
C THR A 319 -10.71 -15.75 8.20
N GLY A 320 -11.75 -14.96 8.48
CA GLY A 320 -12.24 -14.70 9.83
C GLY A 320 -11.51 -13.59 10.59
N ALA A 321 -10.46 -13.01 10.01
CA ALA A 321 -9.74 -11.87 10.55
C ALA A 321 -9.67 -10.73 9.52
N PRO A 322 -9.74 -9.45 9.93
CA PRO A 322 -9.75 -8.33 9.00
C PRO A 322 -8.44 -8.24 8.22
N MET A 323 -8.51 -7.74 6.99
CA MET A 323 -7.37 -7.55 6.12
C MET A 323 -7.20 -6.08 5.77
N PHE A 324 -5.98 -5.56 5.94
CA PHE A 324 -5.61 -4.16 5.70
C PHE A 324 -4.45 -4.03 4.71
N GLY A 325 -3.61 -5.06 4.59
CA GLY A 325 -2.59 -5.15 3.55
C GLY A 325 -3.20 -5.54 2.21
N SER A 326 -2.73 -4.92 1.13
CA SER A 326 -3.22 -5.19 -0.23
C SER A 326 -2.86 -6.60 -0.68
N VAL A 327 -3.62 -7.12 -1.61
CA VAL A 327 -3.38 -8.45 -2.19
C VAL A 327 -2.18 -8.41 -3.15
N ALA A 328 -1.41 -9.49 -3.21
CA ALA A 328 -0.33 -9.65 -4.18
C ALA A 328 -0.67 -10.74 -5.20
N LEU A 329 -0.37 -10.47 -6.46
CA LEU A 329 -0.62 -11.40 -7.57
C LEU A 329 0.64 -11.57 -8.41
N SER A 330 1.03 -12.82 -8.66
CA SER A 330 2.13 -13.14 -9.56
C SER A 330 1.86 -14.46 -10.28
N GLY A 331 1.75 -14.41 -11.61
CA GLY A 331 1.35 -15.56 -12.40
C GLY A 331 -0.02 -16.09 -11.95
N ASN A 332 -0.05 -17.33 -11.48
CA ASN A 332 -1.28 -17.99 -10.99
C ASN A 332 -1.46 -17.91 -9.47
N ALA A 333 -0.55 -17.28 -8.75
CA ALA A 333 -0.55 -17.19 -7.29
C ALA A 333 -1.13 -15.85 -6.82
N LEU A 334 -2.16 -15.92 -5.97
CA LEU A 334 -2.69 -14.81 -5.21
C LEU A 334 -2.30 -14.98 -3.74
N VAL A 335 -1.71 -13.96 -3.16
CA VAL A 335 -1.30 -13.96 -1.75
C VAL A 335 -2.02 -12.85 -1.00
N VAL A 336 -2.51 -13.18 0.18
CA VAL A 336 -3.09 -12.23 1.12
C VAL A 336 -2.57 -12.50 2.53
N SER A 337 -2.63 -11.49 3.37
CA SER A 337 -2.35 -11.60 4.80
C SER A 337 -3.46 -10.98 5.61
N ASP A 338 -3.77 -11.56 6.77
CA ASP A 338 -4.75 -11.02 7.70
C ASP A 338 -4.10 -10.45 8.97
N PHE A 339 -4.88 -9.69 9.73
CA PHE A 339 -4.44 -9.08 10.98
C PHE A 339 -4.09 -10.11 12.06
N GLY A 340 -4.60 -11.34 11.96
CA GLY A 340 -4.28 -12.43 12.87
C GLY A 340 -2.91 -13.08 12.62
N GLY A 341 -2.14 -12.59 11.65
CA GLY A 341 -0.81 -13.11 11.32
C GLY A 341 -0.81 -14.26 10.33
N ASN A 342 -1.96 -14.59 9.76
CA ASN A 342 -2.02 -15.64 8.75
C ASN A 342 -1.67 -15.10 7.37
N VAL A 343 -0.92 -15.89 6.63
CA VAL A 343 -0.61 -15.68 5.21
C VAL A 343 -1.26 -16.81 4.43
N TYR A 344 -1.97 -16.47 3.38
CA TYR A 344 -2.69 -17.41 2.52
C TYR A 344 -2.15 -17.31 1.10
N LEU A 345 -1.91 -18.44 0.46
CA LEU A 345 -1.62 -18.49 -0.96
C LEU A 345 -2.70 -19.33 -1.67
N PHE A 346 -3.29 -18.72 -2.68
CA PHE A 346 -4.26 -19.34 -3.56
C PHE A 346 -3.68 -19.51 -4.96
N CYS A 347 -4.01 -20.61 -5.62
CA CYS A 347 -3.65 -20.89 -7.00
C CYS A 347 -4.88 -21.24 -7.85
N LYS A 348 -4.74 -21.10 -9.18
CA LYS A 348 -5.71 -21.65 -10.16
C LYS A 348 -5.57 -23.14 -10.27
#